data_9c49908bcc8e3e48f85e833308d27057
#
_entry.id   9c49908bcc8e3e48f85e833308d27057
#
_cell.length_a   1.000
_cell.length_b   1.000
_cell.length_c   1.000
_cell.angle_alpha   90.00
_cell.angle_beta   90.00
_cell.angle_gamma   90.00
#
_symmetry.space_group_name_H-M   'P 1'
#
loop_
_entity.id
_entity.type
_entity.pdbx_description
1 polymer ?
#
loop_
_entity_poly.entity_id
_entity_poly.type
_entity_poly.pdbx_seq_one_letter_code
_entity_poly.pdbx_strand_id
1 'polypeptide(L)'
;MKKFLALVLAMLIVFSLCACGNGGDSGEKVVKIGVFEPLTGDSAAGGKQEVLGMQYANSKVPTVEIGGETYKVELVYADNETKADKAVSAASNLVAQGVSIVLGTYGSRQAIAASETFKEAGIPAMGVTCTNPQITEGNSHYFRICFTDPFQGPVLASLAKDEFNADKVYCLSENGDDYGAGLVNYFKEKANELGIEVIEDVFPSQNADFTSYMNNAKKEGVKAIFAPVSISYAQLIIDQATAQGVNVPILGSDTWDTNTIFEVAKGKDIDIYVSTFYQEGANPEFEKGIKEWINADSKNLENNGGNDMLSAVTVMGYDAYMVALEAIKAAGSTDPAAVMAALPGVTYEGISGHIEFNETGDANRDSAYIKSVNTETGAWDFVKVQKAS
;
A
#
# COMPACT_ATOMS: atom_id res chain seq x y z
N MET A 1 -56.87 -53.51 2.30
CA MET A 1 -55.80 -52.77 1.64
C MET A 1 -55.70 -51.28 2.07
N LYS A 2 -56.78 -50.51 2.20
CA LYS A 2 -56.70 -49.05 2.58
C LYS A 2 -56.17 -48.81 4.03
N LYS A 3 -56.43 -49.71 4.98
CA LYS A 3 -55.95 -49.59 6.39
C LYS A 3 -54.47 -50.00 6.56
N PHE A 4 -53.94 -50.85 5.71
CA PHE A 4 -52.53 -51.26 5.70
C PHE A 4 -51.62 -50.19 5.09
N LEU A 5 -52.16 -49.46 4.08
CA LEU A 5 -51.44 -48.33 3.44
C LEU A 5 -51.31 -47.11 4.36
N ALA A 6 -52.31 -46.87 5.23
CA ALA A 6 -52.29 -45.80 6.24
C ALA A 6 -51.28 -46.07 7.35
N LEU A 7 -51.04 -47.34 7.73
CA LEU A 7 -50.05 -47.72 8.77
C LEU A 7 -48.63 -47.64 8.26
N VAL A 8 -48.38 -47.95 6.99
CA VAL A 8 -47.06 -47.84 6.36
C VAL A 8 -46.71 -46.36 6.13
N LEU A 9 -47.68 -45.51 5.79
CA LEU A 9 -47.44 -44.06 5.65
C LEU A 9 -47.21 -43.38 7.00
N ALA A 10 -47.85 -43.82 8.08
CA ALA A 10 -47.62 -43.32 9.44
C ALA A 10 -46.23 -43.76 10.01
N MET A 11 -45.73 -44.95 9.65
CA MET A 11 -44.39 -45.36 10.01
C MET A 11 -43.27 -44.63 9.22
N LEU A 12 -43.51 -44.22 7.97
CA LEU A 12 -42.57 -43.43 7.19
C LEU A 12 -42.46 -41.98 7.72
N ILE A 13 -43.51 -41.42 8.32
CA ILE A 13 -43.48 -40.06 8.90
C ILE A 13 -42.77 -40.06 10.28
N VAL A 14 -42.81 -41.16 11.02
CA VAL A 14 -42.11 -41.24 12.33
C VAL A 14 -40.57 -41.44 12.15
N PHE A 15 -40.14 -42.04 11.03
CA PHE A 15 -38.70 -42.16 10.73
C PHE A 15 -38.09 -40.89 10.16
N SER A 16 -38.88 -39.96 9.68
CA SER A 16 -38.39 -38.65 9.15
C SER A 16 -38.22 -37.59 10.23
N LEU A 17 -38.68 -37.82 11.47
CA LEU A 17 -38.55 -36.91 12.63
C LEU A 17 -37.38 -37.22 13.56
N CYS A 18 -36.67 -38.34 13.36
CA CYS A 18 -35.46 -38.68 14.15
C CYS A 18 -34.13 -38.37 13.41
N ALA A 19 -34.17 -37.72 12.26
CA ALA A 19 -32.96 -37.33 11.52
C ALA A 19 -32.56 -35.85 11.70
N CYS A 20 -33.16 -35.15 12.69
CA CYS A 20 -32.69 -33.83 13.14
C CYS A 20 -31.94 -33.99 14.47
N GLY A 21 -30.82 -34.70 14.42
CA GLY A 21 -29.92 -34.86 15.52
C GLY A 21 -28.48 -34.77 15.01
N ASN A 22 -27.83 -33.64 15.27
CA ASN A 22 -26.38 -33.46 15.22
C ASN A 22 -25.71 -33.67 13.83
N GLY A 23 -26.14 -32.93 12.80
CA GLY A 23 -25.23 -32.50 11.76
C GLY A 23 -24.50 -31.27 12.31
N GLY A 24 -23.41 -31.47 13.03
CA GLY A 24 -22.46 -30.39 13.22
C GLY A 24 -22.10 -29.90 11.80
N ASP A 25 -22.38 -28.66 11.54
CA ASP A 25 -21.91 -27.97 10.33
C ASP A 25 -20.39 -28.02 10.39
N SER A 26 -19.80 -29.06 9.74
CA SER A 26 -18.35 -29.20 9.60
C SER A 26 -17.84 -28.32 8.45
N GLY A 27 -18.57 -27.25 8.14
CA GLY A 27 -18.09 -26.21 7.26
C GLY A 27 -16.83 -25.58 7.85
N GLU A 28 -15.77 -25.51 7.05
CA GLU A 28 -14.53 -24.80 7.41
C GLU A 28 -14.92 -23.37 7.81
N LYS A 29 -14.59 -22.95 9.05
CA LYS A 29 -14.82 -21.57 9.48
C LYS A 29 -13.88 -20.66 8.74
N VAL A 30 -14.42 -19.57 8.17
CA VAL A 30 -13.66 -18.66 7.34
C VAL A 30 -13.80 -17.24 7.88
N VAL A 31 -12.67 -16.51 7.92
CA VAL A 31 -12.63 -15.06 8.07
C VAL A 31 -12.13 -14.46 6.78
N LYS A 32 -12.83 -13.44 6.27
CA LYS A 32 -12.47 -12.77 5.02
C LYS A 32 -11.77 -11.45 5.28
N ILE A 33 -10.62 -11.28 4.66
CA ILE A 33 -9.86 -10.02 4.63
C ILE A 33 -9.96 -9.45 3.22
N GLY A 34 -10.47 -8.24 3.09
CA GLY A 34 -10.53 -7.53 1.82
C GLY A 34 -9.14 -7.03 1.41
N VAL A 35 -8.79 -7.20 0.14
CA VAL A 35 -7.57 -6.66 -0.47
C VAL A 35 -8.01 -5.62 -1.51
N PHE A 36 -7.83 -4.36 -1.17
CA PHE A 36 -8.29 -3.20 -1.94
C PHE A 36 -7.10 -2.49 -2.57
N GLU A 37 -6.64 -2.95 -3.75
CA GLU A 37 -5.39 -2.48 -4.35
C GLU A 37 -5.55 -2.16 -5.84
N PRO A 38 -4.69 -1.28 -6.42
CA PRO A 38 -4.61 -1.13 -7.86
C PRO A 38 -3.88 -2.35 -8.46
N LEU A 39 -4.64 -3.28 -9.03
CA LEU A 39 -4.09 -4.42 -9.77
C LEU A 39 -3.91 -4.10 -11.25
N THR A 40 -4.56 -3.01 -11.70
CA THR A 40 -4.45 -2.41 -13.04
C THR A 40 -4.34 -0.88 -12.94
N GLY A 41 -3.99 -0.21 -14.04
CA GLY A 41 -3.82 1.25 -14.11
C GLY A 41 -2.42 1.73 -13.73
N ASP A 42 -2.28 3.03 -13.51
CA ASP A 42 -0.99 3.74 -13.45
C ASP A 42 -0.10 3.38 -12.26
N SER A 43 -0.67 2.86 -11.19
CA SER A 43 0.05 2.41 -9.99
C SER A 43 0.03 0.88 -9.79
N ALA A 44 -0.34 0.11 -10.82
CA ALA A 44 -0.51 -1.33 -10.72
C ALA A 44 0.76 -2.08 -10.28
N ALA A 45 1.95 -1.59 -10.62
CA ALA A 45 3.20 -2.22 -10.20
C ALA A 45 3.34 -2.22 -8.67
N GLY A 46 3.07 -1.08 -8.01
CA GLY A 46 3.11 -0.97 -6.55
C GLY A 46 2.03 -1.79 -5.87
N GLY A 47 0.77 -1.68 -6.30
CA GLY A 47 -0.34 -2.43 -5.71
C GLY A 47 -0.16 -3.94 -5.81
N LYS A 48 0.35 -4.45 -6.94
CA LYS A 48 0.70 -5.87 -7.08
C LYS A 48 1.79 -6.31 -6.11
N GLN A 49 2.77 -5.46 -5.86
CA GLN A 49 3.83 -5.75 -4.89
C GLN A 49 3.31 -5.74 -3.44
N GLU A 50 2.40 -4.84 -3.06
CA GLU A 50 1.71 -4.93 -1.76
C GLU A 50 0.93 -6.25 -1.62
N VAL A 51 0.19 -6.63 -2.66
CA VAL A 51 -0.55 -7.90 -2.69
C VAL A 51 0.37 -9.11 -2.55
N LEU A 52 1.56 -9.12 -3.15
CA LEU A 52 2.54 -10.19 -2.96
C LEU A 52 2.92 -10.35 -1.49
N GLY A 53 3.12 -9.25 -0.76
CA GLY A 53 3.37 -9.27 0.67
C GLY A 53 2.24 -9.93 1.46
N MET A 54 0.99 -9.53 1.20
CA MET A 54 -0.21 -10.10 1.83
C MET A 54 -0.37 -11.60 1.50
N GLN A 55 -0.14 -11.99 0.24
CA GLN A 55 -0.22 -13.38 -0.21
C GLN A 55 0.87 -14.26 0.42
N TYR A 56 2.10 -13.74 0.52
CA TYR A 56 3.18 -14.45 1.21
C TYR A 56 2.84 -14.64 2.68
N ALA A 57 2.36 -13.60 3.37
CA ALA A 57 1.93 -13.68 4.77
C ALA A 57 0.82 -14.72 4.95
N ASN A 58 -0.23 -14.70 4.11
CA ASN A 58 -1.30 -15.68 4.13
C ASN A 58 -0.79 -17.11 3.87
N SER A 59 0.21 -17.29 3.00
CA SER A 59 0.82 -18.60 2.75
C SER A 59 1.57 -19.17 3.97
N LYS A 60 2.06 -18.28 4.86
CA LYS A 60 2.78 -18.66 6.09
C LYS A 60 1.85 -18.79 7.28
N VAL A 61 0.81 -17.97 7.37
CA VAL A 61 -0.17 -17.91 8.44
C VAL A 61 -1.58 -17.95 7.85
N PRO A 62 -2.03 -19.11 7.31
CA PRO A 62 -3.30 -19.23 6.62
C PRO A 62 -4.53 -19.30 7.52
N THR A 63 -4.33 -19.31 8.84
CA THR A 63 -5.39 -19.46 9.84
C THR A 63 -5.20 -18.48 11.00
N VAL A 64 -6.30 -18.21 11.71
CA VAL A 64 -6.30 -17.41 12.94
C VAL A 64 -7.22 -18.04 13.99
N GLU A 65 -6.81 -17.97 15.26
CA GLU A 65 -7.63 -18.43 16.37
C GLU A 65 -8.59 -17.31 16.82
N ILE A 66 -9.89 -17.60 16.81
CA ILE A 66 -10.95 -16.68 17.21
C ILE A 66 -11.84 -17.37 18.23
N GLY A 67 -11.84 -16.88 19.49
CA GLY A 67 -12.67 -17.47 20.54
C GLY A 67 -12.38 -18.93 20.86
N GLY A 68 -11.15 -19.41 20.60
CA GLY A 68 -10.72 -20.80 20.81
C GLY A 68 -11.04 -21.73 19.64
N GLU A 69 -11.44 -21.19 18.49
CA GLU A 69 -11.71 -21.96 17.27
C GLU A 69 -10.82 -21.45 16.12
N THR A 70 -10.33 -22.37 15.30
CA THR A 70 -9.47 -22.08 14.15
C THR A 70 -10.31 -21.65 12.94
N TYR A 71 -10.01 -20.48 12.41
CA TYR A 71 -10.60 -19.94 11.17
C TYR A 71 -9.57 -19.89 10.06
N LYS A 72 -9.94 -20.32 8.87
CA LYS A 72 -9.15 -20.11 7.66
C LYS A 72 -9.28 -18.65 7.22
N VAL A 73 -8.17 -18.07 6.82
CA VAL A 73 -8.14 -16.70 6.29
C VAL A 73 -8.27 -16.74 4.77
N GLU A 74 -9.30 -16.09 4.26
CA GLU A 74 -9.54 -15.90 2.83
C GLU A 74 -9.26 -14.44 2.43
N LEU A 75 -8.41 -14.23 1.44
CA LEU A 75 -8.17 -12.92 0.83
C LEU A 75 -9.17 -12.68 -0.30
N VAL A 76 -9.95 -11.61 -0.19
CA VAL A 76 -10.97 -11.20 -1.16
C VAL A 76 -10.49 -9.95 -1.90
N TYR A 77 -10.26 -10.05 -3.20
CA TYR A 77 -9.60 -9.00 -3.97
C TYR A 77 -10.60 -8.07 -4.66
N ALA A 78 -10.29 -6.78 -4.67
CA ALA A 78 -10.99 -5.77 -5.46
C ALA A 78 -9.99 -4.77 -6.05
N ASP A 79 -9.97 -4.69 -7.39
CA ASP A 79 -9.12 -3.79 -8.16
C ASP A 79 -9.75 -2.39 -8.22
N ASN A 80 -9.05 -1.37 -7.76
CA ASN A 80 -9.47 0.03 -7.83
C ASN A 80 -8.98 0.75 -9.11
N GLU A 81 -8.27 0.04 -10.00
CA GLU A 81 -7.80 0.51 -11.32
C GLU A 81 -7.02 1.84 -11.27
N THR A 82 -6.47 2.24 -10.13
CA THR A 82 -5.86 3.57 -9.89
C THR A 82 -6.84 4.75 -10.16
N LYS A 83 -8.16 4.53 -10.02
CA LYS A 83 -9.20 5.53 -10.32
C LYS A 83 -10.16 5.71 -9.15
N ALA A 84 -10.53 6.97 -8.84
CA ALA A 84 -11.41 7.29 -7.73
C ALA A 84 -12.82 6.69 -7.87
N ASP A 85 -13.42 6.73 -9.07
CA ASP A 85 -14.74 6.15 -9.34
C ASP A 85 -14.74 4.62 -9.25
N LYS A 86 -13.65 3.98 -9.64
CA LYS A 86 -13.45 2.54 -9.52
C LYS A 86 -13.20 2.12 -8.07
N ALA A 87 -12.51 2.96 -7.32
CA ALA A 87 -12.27 2.75 -5.89
C ALA A 87 -13.58 2.61 -5.12
N VAL A 88 -14.56 3.48 -5.36
CA VAL A 88 -15.90 3.39 -4.74
C VAL A 88 -16.60 2.08 -5.10
N SER A 89 -16.51 1.66 -6.37
CA SER A 89 -17.12 0.40 -6.84
C SER A 89 -16.42 -0.82 -6.23
N ALA A 90 -15.10 -0.82 -6.15
CA ALA A 90 -14.30 -1.88 -5.53
C ALA A 90 -14.58 -2.00 -4.02
N ALA A 91 -14.69 -0.86 -3.31
CA ALA A 91 -15.08 -0.83 -1.90
C ALA A 91 -16.47 -1.43 -1.69
N SER A 92 -17.46 -1.02 -2.50
CA SER A 92 -18.83 -1.58 -2.44
C SER A 92 -18.86 -3.09 -2.68
N ASN A 93 -17.99 -3.60 -3.55
CA ASN A 93 -17.84 -5.03 -3.78
C ASN A 93 -17.33 -5.75 -2.53
N LEU A 94 -16.28 -5.24 -1.88
CA LEU A 94 -15.74 -5.84 -0.64
C LEU A 94 -16.78 -5.83 0.49
N VAL A 95 -17.53 -4.73 0.63
CA VAL A 95 -18.65 -4.64 1.57
C VAL A 95 -19.67 -5.76 1.32
N ALA A 96 -20.07 -5.96 0.07
CA ALA A 96 -21.03 -7.01 -0.32
C ALA A 96 -20.49 -8.44 -0.09
N GLN A 97 -19.17 -8.63 -0.12
CA GLN A 97 -18.51 -9.91 0.17
C GLN A 97 -18.44 -10.23 1.67
N GLY A 98 -18.77 -9.28 2.56
CA GLY A 98 -18.79 -9.47 4.00
C GLY A 98 -17.40 -9.68 4.59
N VAL A 99 -16.44 -8.83 4.23
CA VAL A 99 -15.09 -8.85 4.80
C VAL A 99 -15.06 -8.27 6.22
N SER A 100 -14.19 -8.80 7.06
CA SER A 100 -14.03 -8.37 8.47
C SER A 100 -13.18 -7.10 8.61
N ILE A 101 -12.25 -6.91 7.70
CA ILE A 101 -11.34 -5.76 7.60
C ILE A 101 -10.88 -5.65 6.13
N VAL A 102 -10.55 -4.44 5.69
CA VAL A 102 -9.97 -4.17 4.38
C VAL A 102 -8.52 -3.73 4.55
N LEU A 103 -7.60 -4.31 3.77
CA LEU A 103 -6.22 -3.89 3.61
C LEU A 103 -6.07 -3.16 2.28
N GLY A 104 -5.41 -2.03 2.31
CA GLY A 104 -5.17 -1.22 1.13
C GLY A 104 -5.53 0.25 1.38
N THR A 105 -5.13 1.06 0.53
CA THR A 105 -4.59 0.82 -0.81
C THR A 105 -3.22 1.48 -0.95
N TYR A 106 -2.55 1.23 -2.07
CA TYR A 106 -1.31 1.93 -2.45
C TYR A 106 -1.53 3.44 -2.65
N GLY A 107 -2.63 3.85 -3.29
CA GLY A 107 -2.89 5.23 -3.68
C GLY A 107 -3.77 6.01 -2.70
N SER A 108 -3.33 7.19 -2.24
CA SER A 108 -4.10 8.03 -1.31
C SER A 108 -5.44 8.48 -1.87
N ARG A 109 -5.48 8.91 -3.15
CA ARG A 109 -6.71 9.34 -3.82
C ARG A 109 -7.79 8.26 -3.83
N GLN A 110 -7.40 7.00 -4.02
CA GLN A 110 -8.31 5.85 -4.02
C GLN A 110 -8.79 5.54 -2.60
N ALA A 111 -7.91 5.65 -1.59
CA ALA A 111 -8.28 5.50 -0.19
C ALA A 111 -9.30 6.56 0.24
N ILE A 112 -9.05 7.83 -0.08
CA ILE A 112 -9.96 8.96 0.23
C ILE A 112 -11.32 8.73 -0.44
N ALA A 113 -11.34 8.38 -1.74
CA ALA A 113 -12.57 8.16 -2.48
C ALA A 113 -13.42 7.00 -1.93
N ALA A 114 -12.80 5.93 -1.43
CA ALA A 114 -13.48 4.74 -0.91
C ALA A 114 -13.85 4.86 0.58
N SER A 115 -13.26 5.81 1.32
CA SER A 115 -13.30 5.86 2.78
C SER A 115 -14.71 5.92 3.35
N GLU A 116 -15.60 6.74 2.77
CA GLU A 116 -16.98 6.85 3.23
C GLU A 116 -17.78 5.55 3.01
N THR A 117 -17.49 4.82 1.93
CA THR A 117 -18.14 3.52 1.65
C THR A 117 -17.86 2.49 2.76
N PHE A 118 -16.61 2.41 3.22
CA PHE A 118 -16.24 1.51 4.31
C PHE A 118 -16.81 1.99 5.65
N LYS A 119 -16.78 3.30 5.91
CA LYS A 119 -17.32 3.91 7.13
C LYS A 119 -18.84 3.70 7.24
N GLU A 120 -19.61 3.96 6.20
CA GLU A 120 -21.06 3.73 6.19
C GLU A 120 -21.41 2.24 6.39
N ALA A 121 -20.57 1.33 5.90
CA ALA A 121 -20.73 -0.11 6.09
C ALA A 121 -20.25 -0.59 7.48
N GLY A 122 -19.59 0.25 8.28
CA GLY A 122 -19.02 -0.12 9.57
C GLY A 122 -17.82 -1.09 9.46
N ILE A 123 -17.13 -1.11 8.32
CA ILE A 123 -15.98 -1.99 8.07
C ILE A 123 -14.69 -1.19 8.26
N PRO A 124 -13.76 -1.64 9.14
CA PRO A 124 -12.46 -0.99 9.27
C PRO A 124 -11.62 -1.20 8.01
N ALA A 125 -10.91 -0.14 7.58
CA ALA A 125 -9.91 -0.21 6.54
C ALA A 125 -8.54 0.15 7.10
N MET A 126 -7.48 -0.48 6.60
CA MET A 126 -6.11 -0.22 7.01
C MET A 126 -5.24 0.06 5.79
N GLY A 127 -4.84 1.32 5.65
CA GLY A 127 -3.92 1.79 4.62
C GLY A 127 -2.55 1.15 4.75
N VAL A 128 -2.04 0.63 3.64
CA VAL A 128 -0.74 -0.04 3.59
C VAL A 128 0.36 0.99 3.36
N THR A 129 0.29 1.72 2.24
CA THR A 129 1.28 2.78 1.92
C THR A 129 0.65 4.11 1.48
N CYS A 130 -0.65 4.29 1.61
CA CYS A 130 -1.32 5.56 1.31
C CYS A 130 -1.07 6.60 2.42
N THR A 131 -0.29 7.62 2.12
CA THR A 131 0.36 8.52 3.11
C THR A 131 -0.38 9.83 3.39
N ASN A 132 -1.38 10.22 2.56
CA ASN A 132 -2.08 11.50 2.72
C ASN A 132 -2.89 11.53 4.03
N PRO A 133 -2.74 12.58 4.89
CA PRO A 133 -3.41 12.66 6.19
C PRO A 133 -4.94 12.69 6.11
N GLN A 134 -5.54 13.14 5.00
CA GLN A 134 -7.00 13.18 4.83
C GLN A 134 -7.68 11.79 4.91
N ILE A 135 -6.90 10.70 4.83
CA ILE A 135 -7.42 9.33 4.91
C ILE A 135 -7.96 9.01 6.31
N THR A 136 -7.21 9.41 7.33
CA THR A 136 -7.53 9.15 8.74
C THR A 136 -8.12 10.37 9.45
N GLU A 137 -7.89 11.58 8.95
CA GLU A 137 -8.39 12.81 9.55
C GLU A 137 -9.93 12.84 9.57
N GLY A 138 -10.50 12.82 10.79
CA GLY A 138 -11.95 12.80 10.97
C GLY A 138 -12.63 11.48 10.57
N ASN A 139 -11.86 10.43 10.29
CA ASN A 139 -12.37 9.12 9.89
C ASN A 139 -11.88 8.00 10.83
N SER A 140 -12.68 7.67 11.82
CA SER A 140 -12.38 6.62 12.81
C SER A 140 -12.40 5.18 12.24
N HIS A 141 -12.77 4.98 10.98
CA HIS A 141 -12.83 3.67 10.32
C HIS A 141 -11.61 3.37 9.46
N TYR A 142 -10.72 4.35 9.27
CA TYR A 142 -9.48 4.15 8.52
C TYR A 142 -8.26 4.23 9.44
N PHE A 143 -7.45 3.21 9.40
CA PHE A 143 -6.14 3.12 10.05
C PHE A 143 -5.06 3.10 8.99
N ARG A 144 -3.78 3.28 9.36
CA ARG A 144 -2.66 3.03 8.43
C ARG A 144 -1.37 2.68 9.15
N ILE A 145 -0.55 1.87 8.48
CA ILE A 145 0.71 1.37 9.04
C ILE A 145 1.95 2.10 8.53
N CYS A 146 1.80 2.96 7.52
CA CYS A 146 2.90 3.75 6.93
C CYS A 146 3.09 5.10 7.67
N PHE A 147 4.16 5.82 7.33
CA PHE A 147 4.32 7.22 7.69
C PHE A 147 3.35 8.11 6.88
N THR A 148 3.30 9.39 7.21
CA THR A 148 2.37 10.35 6.59
C THR A 148 3.11 11.41 5.77
N ASP A 149 2.41 12.10 4.85
CA ASP A 149 2.98 13.18 4.04
C ASP A 149 3.56 14.33 4.88
N PRO A 150 2.95 14.75 6.03
CA PRO A 150 3.55 15.72 6.95
C PRO A 150 4.92 15.31 7.50
N PHE A 151 5.23 14.01 7.52
CA PHE A 151 6.55 13.50 7.83
C PHE A 151 7.43 13.40 6.57
N GLN A 152 6.91 12.83 5.48
CA GLN A 152 7.68 12.54 4.27
C GLN A 152 8.15 13.80 3.52
N GLY A 153 7.29 14.82 3.39
CA GLY A 153 7.63 16.07 2.73
C GLY A 153 8.84 16.76 3.33
N PRO A 154 8.88 17.02 4.65
CA PRO A 154 10.05 17.55 5.36
C PRO A 154 11.31 16.68 5.21
N VAL A 155 11.19 15.36 5.25
CA VAL A 155 12.31 14.43 5.02
C VAL A 155 12.97 14.67 3.66
N LEU A 156 12.16 14.78 2.59
CA LEU A 156 12.67 14.99 1.23
C LEU A 156 13.20 16.40 1.00
N ALA A 157 12.62 17.43 1.62
CA ALA A 157 13.15 18.79 1.58
C ALA A 157 14.51 18.89 2.30
N SER A 158 14.64 18.23 3.45
CA SER A 158 15.92 18.13 4.16
C SER A 158 16.96 17.36 3.35
N LEU A 159 16.58 16.27 2.69
CA LEU A 159 17.46 15.55 1.77
C LEU A 159 17.97 16.45 0.63
N ALA A 160 17.08 17.23 0.01
CA ALA A 160 17.48 18.18 -1.03
C ALA A 160 18.50 19.22 -0.54
N LYS A 161 18.33 19.71 0.69
CA LYS A 161 19.24 20.66 1.30
C LYS A 161 20.58 20.04 1.65
N ASP A 162 20.55 18.90 2.36
CA ASP A 162 21.72 18.32 3.00
C ASP A 162 22.65 17.62 2.00
N GLU A 163 22.09 16.86 1.04
CA GLU A 163 22.88 16.09 0.09
C GLU A 163 23.22 16.87 -1.18
N PHE A 164 22.31 17.74 -1.66
CA PHE A 164 22.51 18.44 -2.94
C PHE A 164 22.78 19.92 -2.76
N ASN A 165 22.83 20.40 -1.51
CA ASN A 165 22.96 21.83 -1.19
C ASN A 165 21.98 22.69 -2.01
N ALA A 166 20.74 22.19 -2.14
CA ALA A 166 19.72 22.81 -2.98
C ALA A 166 19.33 24.19 -2.41
N ASP A 167 19.36 25.18 -3.26
CA ASP A 167 18.81 26.53 -3.05
C ASP A 167 17.55 26.75 -3.89
N LYS A 168 17.30 25.90 -4.89
CA LYS A 168 16.14 25.91 -5.75
C LYS A 168 15.76 24.48 -6.16
N VAL A 169 14.47 24.12 -6.03
CA VAL A 169 13.91 22.81 -6.42
C VAL A 169 12.70 23.02 -7.32
N TYR A 170 12.58 22.17 -8.34
CA TYR A 170 11.41 22.11 -9.21
C TYR A 170 10.46 21.02 -8.75
N CYS A 171 9.24 21.37 -8.37
CA CYS A 171 8.21 20.44 -7.96
C CYS A 171 7.23 20.20 -9.12
N LEU A 172 6.92 18.92 -9.40
CA LEU A 172 6.03 18.52 -10.48
C LEU A 172 5.00 17.53 -9.99
N SER A 173 3.70 17.85 -10.12
CA SER A 173 2.60 17.00 -9.68
C SER A 173 1.49 16.88 -10.72
N GLU A 174 0.63 15.85 -10.61
CA GLU A 174 -0.55 15.69 -11.45
C GLU A 174 -1.71 16.55 -10.95
N ASN A 175 -2.42 17.19 -11.87
CA ASN A 175 -3.61 17.96 -11.54
C ASN A 175 -4.75 17.05 -11.03
N GLY A 176 -5.23 17.36 -9.84
CA GLY A 176 -6.31 16.60 -9.19
C GLY A 176 -5.87 15.30 -8.54
N ASP A 177 -4.55 15.09 -8.36
CA ASP A 177 -4.05 14.03 -7.50
C ASP A 177 -3.82 14.55 -6.07
N ASP A 178 -4.63 14.05 -5.13
CA ASP A 178 -4.59 14.49 -3.72
C ASP A 178 -3.27 14.13 -3.05
N TYR A 179 -2.64 13.03 -3.45
CA TYR A 179 -1.34 12.61 -2.95
C TYR A 179 -0.22 13.56 -3.37
N GLY A 180 -0.02 13.71 -4.67
CA GLY A 180 1.07 14.53 -5.20
C GLY A 180 0.96 15.99 -4.78
N ALA A 181 -0.25 16.56 -4.84
CA ALA A 181 -0.49 17.95 -4.41
C ALA A 181 -0.26 18.14 -2.90
N GLY A 182 -0.73 17.20 -2.08
CA GLY A 182 -0.53 17.23 -0.63
C GLY A 182 0.94 17.15 -0.26
N LEU A 183 1.66 16.19 -0.81
CA LEU A 183 3.07 15.96 -0.50
C LEU A 183 3.95 17.12 -0.98
N VAL A 184 3.67 17.73 -2.15
CA VAL A 184 4.35 18.97 -2.60
C VAL A 184 4.14 20.10 -1.61
N ASN A 185 2.95 20.26 -1.03
CA ASN A 185 2.70 21.31 -0.05
C ASN A 185 3.56 21.13 1.22
N TYR A 186 3.64 19.93 1.80
CA TYR A 186 4.49 19.66 2.97
C TYR A 186 5.99 19.82 2.65
N PHE A 187 6.40 19.41 1.43
CA PHE A 187 7.76 19.67 0.95
C PHE A 187 8.06 21.17 0.90
N LYS A 188 7.14 21.98 0.32
CA LYS A 188 7.29 23.44 0.19
C LYS A 188 7.37 24.14 1.55
N GLU A 189 6.55 23.74 2.50
CA GLU A 189 6.60 24.30 3.86
C GLU A 189 8.00 24.17 4.46
N LYS A 190 8.57 22.97 4.43
CA LYS A 190 9.93 22.72 4.94
C LYS A 190 11.01 23.35 4.06
N ALA A 191 10.85 23.32 2.74
CA ALA A 191 11.77 23.98 1.81
C ALA A 191 11.92 25.49 2.10
N ASN A 192 10.80 26.17 2.37
CA ASN A 192 10.79 27.57 2.76
C ASN A 192 11.57 27.83 4.06
N GLU A 193 11.40 26.97 5.08
CA GLU A 193 12.16 27.06 6.34
C GLU A 193 13.66 26.88 6.11
N LEU A 194 14.04 26.03 5.15
CA LEU A 194 15.45 25.75 4.80
C LEU A 194 16.05 26.77 3.81
N GLY A 195 15.26 27.78 3.38
CA GLY A 195 15.69 28.75 2.40
C GLY A 195 15.86 28.19 1.00
N ILE A 196 15.05 27.23 0.61
CA ILE A 196 14.98 26.63 -0.72
C ILE A 196 13.82 27.31 -1.48
N GLU A 197 14.13 27.90 -2.65
CA GLU A 197 13.11 28.40 -3.58
C GLU A 197 12.44 27.21 -4.28
N VAL A 198 11.11 27.19 -4.32
CA VAL A 198 10.35 26.14 -5.01
C VAL A 198 9.67 26.71 -6.24
N ILE A 199 9.99 26.13 -7.41
CA ILE A 199 9.28 26.33 -8.67
C ILE A 199 8.30 25.18 -8.81
N GLU A 200 7.02 25.46 -9.01
CA GLU A 200 5.98 24.44 -9.09
C GLU A 200 5.27 24.47 -10.42
N ASP A 201 5.16 23.31 -11.06
CA ASP A 201 4.33 23.07 -12.23
C ASP A 201 3.40 21.88 -11.99
N VAL A 202 2.23 21.92 -12.64
CA VAL A 202 1.21 20.89 -12.54
C VAL A 202 0.85 20.42 -13.95
N PHE A 203 0.86 19.10 -14.18
CA PHE A 203 0.50 18.54 -15.49
C PHE A 203 -0.90 17.92 -15.48
N PRO A 204 -1.60 17.90 -16.63
CA PRO A 204 -2.93 17.30 -16.72
C PRO A 204 -2.84 15.77 -16.65
N SER A 205 -3.90 15.14 -16.13
CA SER A 205 -4.05 13.68 -16.19
C SER A 205 -3.90 13.15 -17.62
N GLN A 206 -3.33 11.96 -17.76
CA GLN A 206 -3.00 11.30 -19.03
C GLN A 206 -1.94 12.03 -19.85
N ASN A 207 -1.11 12.88 -19.23
CA ASN A 207 0.01 13.51 -19.90
C ASN A 207 1.07 12.46 -20.28
N ALA A 208 1.51 12.49 -21.54
CA ALA A 208 2.57 11.61 -22.04
C ALA A 208 3.86 12.36 -22.41
N ASP A 209 3.84 13.70 -22.41
CA ASP A 209 4.96 14.54 -22.80
C ASP A 209 5.39 15.46 -21.65
N PHE A 210 6.56 15.17 -21.10
CA PHE A 210 7.20 15.93 -20.02
C PHE A 210 8.35 16.81 -20.52
N THR A 211 8.60 16.85 -21.84
CA THR A 211 9.72 17.57 -22.44
C THR A 211 9.75 19.04 -22.03
N SER A 212 8.60 19.71 -22.04
CA SER A 212 8.49 21.13 -21.66
C SER A 212 8.80 21.37 -20.19
N TYR A 213 8.34 20.49 -19.30
CA TYR A 213 8.61 20.54 -17.86
C TYR A 213 10.10 20.33 -17.55
N MET A 214 10.74 19.36 -18.20
CA MET A 214 12.17 19.10 -18.06
C MET A 214 13.01 20.26 -18.57
N ASN A 215 12.64 20.86 -19.68
CA ASN A 215 13.29 22.07 -20.21
C ASN A 215 13.09 23.29 -19.29
N ASN A 216 11.92 23.40 -18.65
CA ASN A 216 11.65 24.46 -17.68
C ASN A 216 12.55 24.30 -16.45
N ALA A 217 12.63 23.12 -15.87
CA ALA A 217 13.54 22.82 -14.75
C ALA A 217 14.99 23.20 -15.07
N LYS A 218 15.50 22.85 -16.26
CA LYS A 218 16.84 23.26 -16.71
C LYS A 218 17.00 24.77 -16.82
N LYS A 219 16.03 25.45 -17.41
CA LYS A 219 16.04 26.91 -17.59
C LYS A 219 16.07 27.66 -16.27
N GLU A 220 15.31 27.15 -15.28
CA GLU A 220 15.26 27.75 -13.93
C GLU A 220 16.55 27.47 -13.11
N GLY A 221 17.42 26.57 -13.56
CA GLY A 221 18.69 26.26 -12.91
C GLY A 221 18.53 25.60 -11.55
N VAL A 222 17.51 24.74 -11.41
CA VAL A 222 17.23 24.04 -10.16
C VAL A 222 18.34 23.05 -9.79
N LYS A 223 18.42 22.69 -8.52
CA LYS A 223 19.40 21.74 -7.99
C LYS A 223 18.85 20.34 -7.76
N ALA A 224 17.54 20.20 -7.76
CA ALA A 224 16.84 18.94 -7.74
C ALA A 224 15.44 19.10 -8.36
N ILE A 225 14.86 17.98 -8.78
CA ILE A 225 13.44 17.87 -9.17
C ILE A 225 12.76 17.00 -8.11
N PHE A 226 11.61 17.44 -7.60
CA PHE A 226 10.74 16.64 -6.75
C PHE A 226 9.47 16.30 -7.52
N ALA A 227 9.22 15.00 -7.71
CA ALA A 227 8.12 14.52 -8.54
C ALA A 227 7.34 13.39 -7.84
N PRO A 228 6.45 13.70 -6.88
CA PRO A 228 5.59 12.72 -6.23
C PRO A 228 4.42 12.35 -7.16
N VAL A 229 4.67 11.44 -8.08
CA VAL A 229 3.73 11.03 -9.12
C VAL A 229 3.61 9.51 -9.19
N SER A 230 2.57 9.00 -9.87
CA SER A 230 2.39 7.57 -10.09
C SER A 230 3.52 6.96 -10.91
N ILE A 231 3.68 5.63 -10.79
CA ILE A 231 4.78 4.88 -11.40
C ILE A 231 4.85 5.08 -12.92
N SER A 232 3.71 5.11 -13.62
CA SER A 232 3.69 5.30 -15.07
C SER A 232 4.21 6.66 -15.50
N TYR A 233 3.90 7.74 -14.78
CA TYR A 233 4.47 9.06 -15.03
C TYR A 233 5.95 9.14 -14.63
N ALA A 234 6.33 8.49 -13.52
CA ALA A 234 7.72 8.40 -13.11
C ALA A 234 8.63 7.82 -14.23
N GLN A 235 8.18 6.74 -14.88
CA GLN A 235 8.89 6.13 -16.00
C GLN A 235 9.06 7.12 -17.16
N LEU A 236 8.01 7.84 -17.53
CA LEU A 236 8.06 8.84 -18.60
C LEU A 236 8.97 10.04 -18.25
N ILE A 237 8.94 10.48 -16.99
CA ILE A 237 9.81 11.55 -16.49
C ILE A 237 11.27 11.11 -16.55
N ILE A 238 11.61 9.90 -16.11
CA ILE A 238 12.98 9.34 -16.19
C ILE A 238 13.48 9.32 -17.62
N ASP A 239 12.69 8.78 -18.55
CA ASP A 239 13.04 8.67 -19.96
C ASP A 239 13.27 10.06 -20.58
N GLN A 240 12.35 10.99 -20.33
CA GLN A 240 12.40 12.32 -20.96
C GLN A 240 13.40 13.24 -20.28
N ALA A 241 13.62 13.15 -18.97
CA ALA A 241 14.69 13.84 -18.27
C ALA A 241 16.06 13.45 -18.83
N THR A 242 16.30 12.15 -18.99
CA THR A 242 17.52 11.63 -19.62
C THR A 242 17.67 12.15 -21.06
N ALA A 243 16.62 12.05 -21.87
CA ALA A 243 16.64 12.51 -23.26
C ALA A 243 16.90 14.03 -23.41
N GLN A 244 16.44 14.83 -22.45
CA GLN A 244 16.70 16.27 -22.40
C GLN A 244 18.03 16.65 -21.74
N GLY A 245 18.80 15.68 -21.23
CA GLY A 245 20.05 15.93 -20.51
C GLY A 245 19.83 16.73 -19.23
N VAL A 246 18.85 16.33 -18.43
CA VAL A 246 18.63 16.87 -17.09
C VAL A 246 19.63 16.21 -16.16
N ASN A 247 20.59 16.99 -15.63
CA ASN A 247 21.72 16.50 -14.83
C ASN A 247 21.58 16.94 -13.36
N VAL A 248 20.36 16.90 -12.83
CA VAL A 248 20.10 17.14 -11.41
C VAL A 248 19.35 15.94 -10.84
N PRO A 249 19.54 15.62 -9.53
CA PRO A 249 18.84 14.50 -8.93
C PRO A 249 17.34 14.67 -8.97
N ILE A 250 16.64 13.56 -9.22
CA ILE A 250 15.19 13.47 -9.12
C ILE A 250 14.86 12.81 -7.77
N LEU A 251 14.11 13.53 -6.96
CA LEU A 251 13.53 13.03 -5.73
C LEU A 251 12.16 12.46 -6.07
N GLY A 252 12.06 11.14 -6.08
CA GLY A 252 10.81 10.42 -6.03
C GLY A 252 10.31 10.36 -4.59
N SER A 253 9.08 9.96 -4.42
CA SER A 253 8.49 9.65 -3.13
C SER A 253 8.54 8.13 -2.88
N ASP A 254 7.83 7.66 -1.86
CA ASP A 254 7.65 6.23 -1.59
C ASP A 254 7.04 5.46 -2.78
N THR A 255 6.20 6.12 -3.58
CA THR A 255 5.60 5.52 -4.79
C THR A 255 6.62 5.10 -5.86
N TRP A 256 7.83 5.64 -5.83
CA TRP A 256 8.87 5.26 -6.78
C TRP A 256 9.70 4.04 -6.31
N ASP A 257 9.53 3.56 -5.09
CA ASP A 257 10.24 2.36 -4.59
C ASP A 257 9.65 1.07 -5.16
N THR A 258 9.80 0.90 -6.46
CA THR A 258 9.37 -0.30 -7.19
C THR A 258 10.46 -0.81 -8.12
N ASN A 259 10.42 -2.11 -8.43
CA ASN A 259 11.38 -2.72 -9.34
C ASN A 259 11.31 -2.12 -10.76
N THR A 260 10.15 -1.59 -11.14
CA THR A 260 9.93 -0.94 -12.43
C THR A 260 10.77 0.33 -12.60
N ILE A 261 11.01 1.08 -11.53
CA ILE A 261 11.74 2.35 -11.58
C ILE A 261 13.22 2.11 -11.85
N PHE A 262 13.89 1.22 -11.13
CA PHE A 262 15.29 0.98 -11.41
C PHE A 262 15.53 0.27 -12.75
N GLU A 263 14.60 -0.56 -13.22
CA GLU A 263 14.70 -1.17 -14.55
C GLU A 263 14.66 -0.11 -15.66
N VAL A 264 13.79 0.90 -15.54
CA VAL A 264 13.74 2.03 -16.48
C VAL A 264 14.99 2.89 -16.37
N ALA A 265 15.52 3.12 -15.18
CA ALA A 265 16.71 3.95 -14.96
C ALA A 265 18.03 3.27 -15.38
N LYS A 266 18.03 1.94 -15.52
CA LYS A 266 19.23 1.16 -15.81
C LYS A 266 19.95 1.61 -17.09
N GLY A 267 21.24 1.88 -16.97
CA GLY A 267 22.09 2.34 -18.06
C GLY A 267 21.90 3.81 -18.46
N LYS A 268 21.09 4.57 -17.70
CA LYS A 268 20.90 6.02 -17.93
C LYS A 268 21.79 6.85 -17.01
N ASP A 269 22.19 8.01 -17.50
CA ASP A 269 22.88 9.04 -16.71
C ASP A 269 21.85 9.91 -15.98
N ILE A 270 21.37 9.40 -14.83
CA ILE A 270 20.32 10.03 -14.04
C ILE A 270 20.47 9.58 -12.57
N ASP A 271 20.35 10.52 -11.64
CA ASP A 271 20.33 10.26 -10.22
C ASP A 271 18.91 10.28 -9.69
N ILE A 272 18.46 9.19 -9.07
CA ILE A 272 17.10 9.05 -8.51
C ILE A 272 17.22 8.67 -7.04
N TYR A 273 16.50 9.38 -6.17
CA TYR A 273 16.40 9.12 -4.75
C TYR A 273 14.94 8.97 -4.34
N VAL A 274 14.68 8.08 -3.38
CA VAL A 274 13.35 7.85 -2.82
C VAL A 274 13.40 7.82 -1.29
N SER A 275 12.29 8.22 -0.66
CA SER A 275 12.02 7.93 0.75
C SER A 275 11.10 6.72 0.82
N THR A 276 11.38 5.77 1.72
CA THR A 276 10.63 4.51 1.75
C THR A 276 10.58 3.90 3.14
N PHE A 277 9.88 2.76 3.28
CA PHE A 277 9.51 2.13 4.56
C PHE A 277 10.48 1.03 5.00
N TYR A 278 11.27 0.49 4.09
CA TYR A 278 12.14 -0.66 4.33
C TYR A 278 13.37 -0.66 3.44
N GLN A 279 14.46 -1.20 3.96
CA GLN A 279 15.70 -1.45 3.21
C GLN A 279 16.02 -2.93 3.20
N GLU A 280 16.22 -3.49 2.02
CA GLU A 280 16.68 -4.87 1.85
C GLU A 280 18.06 -5.07 2.54
N GLY A 281 18.23 -6.18 3.25
CA GLY A 281 19.35 -6.47 4.13
C GLY A 281 19.02 -6.31 5.63
N ALA A 282 17.89 -5.69 5.97
CA ALA A 282 17.49 -5.49 7.36
C ALA A 282 16.98 -6.77 8.04
N ASN A 283 16.36 -7.71 7.27
CA ASN A 283 15.86 -8.99 7.77
C ASN A 283 16.18 -10.15 6.80
N PRO A 284 17.41 -10.68 6.81
CA PRO A 284 17.85 -11.66 5.81
C PRO A 284 17.07 -12.97 5.79
N GLU A 285 16.48 -13.41 6.92
CA GLU A 285 15.70 -14.64 6.97
C GLU A 285 14.34 -14.46 6.27
N PHE A 286 13.65 -13.37 6.57
CA PHE A 286 12.40 -13.01 5.90
C PHE A 286 12.63 -12.81 4.39
N GLU A 287 13.65 -12.03 4.04
CA GLU A 287 14.00 -11.72 2.65
C GLU A 287 14.28 -12.97 1.82
N LYS A 288 15.06 -13.89 2.37
CA LYS A 288 15.32 -15.18 1.75
C LYS A 288 14.02 -15.94 1.50
N GLY A 289 13.16 -16.02 2.50
CA GLY A 289 11.90 -16.79 2.40
C GLY A 289 10.94 -16.24 1.37
N ILE A 290 10.79 -14.91 1.32
CA ILE A 290 9.87 -14.28 0.33
C ILE A 290 10.45 -14.32 -1.09
N LYS A 291 11.76 -14.16 -1.26
CA LYS A 291 12.42 -14.31 -2.57
C LYS A 291 12.28 -15.73 -3.13
N GLU A 292 12.50 -16.75 -2.29
CA GLU A 292 12.25 -18.14 -2.67
C GLU A 292 10.79 -18.36 -3.11
N TRP A 293 9.83 -17.76 -2.39
CA TRP A 293 8.41 -17.87 -2.72
C TRP A 293 8.05 -17.10 -4.01
N ILE A 294 8.60 -15.92 -4.23
CA ILE A 294 8.42 -15.16 -5.49
C ILE A 294 8.97 -15.98 -6.68
N ASN A 295 10.18 -16.51 -6.55
CA ASN A 295 10.83 -17.28 -7.62
C ASN A 295 10.16 -18.65 -7.91
N ALA A 296 9.38 -19.17 -6.96
CA ALA A 296 8.70 -20.45 -7.13
C ALA A 296 7.48 -20.38 -8.09
N ASP A 297 6.97 -19.18 -8.38
CA ASP A 297 5.82 -18.97 -9.27
C ASP A 297 6.11 -17.82 -10.25
N SER A 298 6.02 -18.12 -11.54
CA SER A 298 6.28 -17.15 -12.62
C SER A 298 5.35 -15.94 -12.57
N LYS A 299 4.11 -16.09 -12.08
CA LYS A 299 3.17 -14.98 -11.92
C LYS A 299 3.57 -14.06 -10.75
N ASN A 300 4.09 -14.64 -9.67
CA ASN A 300 4.63 -13.84 -8.57
C ASN A 300 5.83 -13.03 -9.05
N LEU A 301 6.73 -13.66 -9.80
CA LEU A 301 7.88 -12.98 -10.38
C LEU A 301 7.46 -11.86 -11.34
N GLU A 302 6.48 -12.09 -12.22
CA GLU A 302 5.89 -11.07 -13.09
C GLU A 302 5.29 -9.91 -12.29
N ASN A 303 4.49 -10.20 -11.26
CA ASN A 303 3.88 -9.21 -10.39
C ASN A 303 4.92 -8.41 -9.59
N ASN A 304 6.12 -8.97 -9.36
CA ASN A 304 7.24 -8.29 -8.73
C ASN A 304 8.16 -7.55 -9.73
N GLY A 305 7.70 -7.32 -10.95
CA GLY A 305 8.45 -6.59 -11.97
C GLY A 305 9.52 -7.41 -12.69
N GLY A 306 9.41 -8.75 -12.68
CA GLY A 306 10.27 -9.67 -13.45
C GLY A 306 11.58 -10.08 -12.77
N ASN A 307 11.81 -9.67 -11.51
CA ASN A 307 12.97 -10.04 -10.70
C ASN A 307 12.56 -10.26 -9.24
N ASP A 308 13.48 -10.71 -8.38
CA ASP A 308 13.18 -11.03 -6.98
C ASP A 308 13.69 -9.99 -5.97
N MET A 309 14.06 -8.81 -6.42
CA MET A 309 14.40 -7.70 -5.52
C MET A 309 13.16 -7.28 -4.72
N LEU A 310 13.38 -7.05 -3.44
CA LEU A 310 12.30 -6.78 -2.51
C LEU A 310 11.98 -5.28 -2.46
N SER A 311 10.79 -4.92 -2.91
CA SER A 311 10.24 -3.59 -2.70
C SER A 311 9.79 -3.41 -1.24
N ALA A 312 9.95 -2.22 -0.69
CA ALA A 312 9.48 -1.89 0.65
C ALA A 312 7.96 -2.06 0.78
N VAL A 313 7.20 -1.79 -0.29
CA VAL A 313 5.73 -1.93 -0.26
C VAL A 313 5.28 -3.40 -0.15
N THR A 314 6.10 -4.35 -0.62
CA THR A 314 5.86 -5.79 -0.40
C THR A 314 5.99 -6.14 1.09
N VAL A 315 6.97 -5.57 1.78
CA VAL A 315 7.14 -5.73 3.23
C VAL A 315 5.96 -5.13 3.98
N MET A 316 5.50 -3.96 3.57
CA MET A 316 4.32 -3.30 4.17
C MET A 316 3.05 -4.13 3.98
N GLY A 317 2.85 -4.75 2.82
CA GLY A 317 1.73 -5.67 2.58
C GLY A 317 1.76 -6.90 3.50
N TYR A 318 2.96 -7.46 3.75
CA TYR A 318 3.14 -8.54 4.73
C TYR A 318 2.74 -8.08 6.14
N ASP A 319 3.26 -6.96 6.59
CA ASP A 319 2.98 -6.43 7.93
C ASP A 319 1.49 -6.06 8.09
N ALA A 320 0.86 -5.49 7.06
CA ALA A 320 -0.57 -5.18 7.06
C ALA A 320 -1.43 -6.42 7.32
N TYR A 321 -1.12 -7.52 6.65
CA TYR A 321 -1.80 -8.79 6.87
C TYR A 321 -1.62 -9.29 8.31
N MET A 322 -0.42 -9.25 8.84
CA MET A 322 -0.12 -9.71 10.20
C MET A 322 -0.82 -8.83 11.25
N VAL A 323 -0.83 -7.51 11.09
CA VAL A 323 -1.56 -6.58 11.96
C VAL A 323 -3.07 -6.85 11.91
N ALA A 324 -3.63 -7.15 10.74
CA ALA A 324 -5.04 -7.53 10.63
C ALA A 324 -5.37 -8.81 11.37
N LEU A 325 -4.48 -9.81 11.33
CA LEU A 325 -4.67 -11.04 12.12
C LEU A 325 -4.64 -10.77 13.63
N GLU A 326 -3.72 -9.93 14.10
CA GLU A 326 -3.68 -9.56 15.53
C GLU A 326 -4.94 -8.78 15.94
N ALA A 327 -5.47 -7.89 15.07
CA ALA A 327 -6.73 -7.20 15.32
C ALA A 327 -7.92 -8.16 15.42
N ILE A 328 -8.06 -9.11 14.48
CA ILE A 328 -9.11 -10.14 14.47
C ILE A 328 -9.01 -11.03 15.71
N LYS A 329 -7.81 -11.45 16.06
CA LYS A 329 -7.54 -12.26 17.25
C LYS A 329 -7.88 -11.51 18.54
N ALA A 330 -7.47 -10.25 18.66
CA ALA A 330 -7.79 -9.38 19.79
C ALA A 330 -9.30 -9.12 19.92
N ALA A 331 -10.00 -8.96 18.79
CA ALA A 331 -11.45 -8.82 18.76
C ALA A 331 -12.18 -10.09 19.22
N GLY A 332 -11.56 -11.27 19.10
CA GLY A 332 -12.21 -12.56 19.39
C GLY A 332 -13.44 -12.83 18.51
N SER A 333 -13.54 -12.17 17.36
CA SER A 333 -14.72 -12.16 16.49
C SER A 333 -14.34 -11.85 15.04
N THR A 334 -15.16 -12.31 14.09
CA THR A 334 -15.08 -11.90 12.66
C THR A 334 -15.95 -10.66 12.36
N ASP A 335 -16.67 -10.15 13.36
CA ASP A 335 -17.52 -8.98 13.22
C ASP A 335 -16.68 -7.71 12.98
N PRO A 336 -16.91 -6.95 11.88
CA PRO A 336 -16.13 -5.76 11.56
C PRO A 336 -16.10 -4.70 12.69
N ALA A 337 -17.21 -4.51 13.40
CA ALA A 337 -17.27 -3.54 14.49
C ALA A 337 -16.40 -3.96 15.69
N ALA A 338 -16.32 -5.26 15.97
CA ALA A 338 -15.43 -5.80 17.00
C ALA A 338 -13.96 -5.65 16.61
N VAL A 339 -13.63 -5.93 15.34
CA VAL A 339 -12.27 -5.76 14.80
C VAL A 339 -11.86 -4.27 14.84
N MET A 340 -12.74 -3.37 14.45
CA MET A 340 -12.51 -1.92 14.53
C MET A 340 -12.26 -1.45 15.97
N ALA A 341 -13.01 -1.96 16.93
CA ALA A 341 -12.84 -1.62 18.35
C ALA A 341 -11.50 -2.14 18.93
N ALA A 342 -10.95 -3.21 18.37
CA ALA A 342 -9.68 -3.81 18.80
C ALA A 342 -8.46 -3.09 18.21
N LEU A 343 -8.56 -2.54 16.99
CA LEU A 343 -7.43 -1.95 16.24
C LEU A 343 -6.61 -0.93 17.02
N PRO A 344 -7.19 0.05 17.77
CA PRO A 344 -6.42 1.03 18.52
C PRO A 344 -5.48 0.44 19.58
N GLY A 345 -5.76 -0.78 20.05
CA GLY A 345 -4.94 -1.48 21.05
C GLY A 345 -3.93 -2.46 20.44
N VAL A 346 -3.88 -2.59 19.13
CA VAL A 346 -2.95 -3.51 18.47
C VAL A 346 -1.55 -2.91 18.44
N THR A 347 -0.58 -3.70 18.89
CA THR A 347 0.84 -3.43 18.69
C THR A 347 1.47 -4.62 18.00
N TYR A 348 2.40 -4.38 17.06
CA TYR A 348 3.04 -5.44 16.29
C TYR A 348 4.50 -5.10 15.98
N GLU A 349 5.41 -6.05 16.23
CA GLU A 349 6.80 -5.97 15.79
C GLU A 349 6.91 -6.51 14.37
N GLY A 350 6.72 -5.63 13.40
CA GLY A 350 6.72 -5.96 11.99
C GLY A 350 8.13 -6.05 11.39
N ILE A 351 8.20 -6.56 10.17
CA ILE A 351 9.43 -6.57 9.37
C ILE A 351 9.86 -5.13 9.02
N SER A 352 8.88 -4.24 8.82
CA SER A 352 9.10 -2.81 8.59
C SER A 352 9.34 -2.00 9.89
N GLY A 353 9.42 -2.67 11.04
CA GLY A 353 9.59 -2.07 12.36
C GLY A 353 8.32 -2.07 13.20
N HIS A 354 8.38 -1.40 14.35
CA HIS A 354 7.28 -1.34 15.30
C HIS A 354 6.05 -0.62 14.74
N ILE A 355 4.87 -1.21 14.95
CA ILE A 355 3.57 -0.67 14.53
C ILE A 355 2.70 -0.52 15.77
N GLU A 356 2.30 0.70 16.05
CA GLU A 356 1.39 1.11 17.10
C GLU A 356 0.60 2.31 16.58
N PHE A 357 -0.72 2.33 16.78
CA PHE A 357 -1.60 3.38 16.29
C PHE A 357 -1.72 4.51 17.28
N ASN A 358 -1.66 5.76 16.80
CA ASN A 358 -1.98 6.96 17.55
C ASN A 358 -3.51 7.20 17.61
N GLU A 359 -3.92 8.32 18.23
CA GLU A 359 -5.35 8.68 18.39
C GLU A 359 -6.10 8.88 17.06
N THR A 360 -5.39 9.17 15.97
CA THR A 360 -5.98 9.33 14.62
C THR A 360 -6.02 8.05 13.82
N GLY A 361 -5.46 6.95 14.33
CA GLY A 361 -5.35 5.67 13.61
C GLY A 361 -4.12 5.56 12.72
N ASP A 362 -3.18 6.50 12.82
CA ASP A 362 -1.91 6.45 12.10
C ASP A 362 -0.84 5.73 12.91
N ALA A 363 0.00 4.95 12.25
CA ALA A 363 1.17 4.35 12.91
C ALA A 363 2.19 5.43 13.30
N ASN A 364 2.79 5.28 14.50
CA ASN A 364 3.87 6.13 14.99
C ASN A 364 5.18 5.81 14.24
N ARG A 365 5.40 6.45 13.09
CA ARG A 365 6.63 6.31 12.29
C ARG A 365 7.46 7.58 12.38
N ASP A 366 8.73 7.46 12.79
CA ASP A 366 9.63 8.58 13.02
C ASP A 366 10.84 8.62 12.08
N SER A 367 10.93 7.67 11.16
CA SER A 367 12.06 7.49 10.28
C SER A 367 11.66 6.96 8.91
N ALA A 368 12.39 7.38 7.88
CA ALA A 368 12.31 6.84 6.53
C ALA A 368 13.68 6.36 6.07
N TYR A 369 13.70 5.34 5.25
CA TYR A 369 14.90 4.92 4.53
C TYR A 369 15.03 5.75 3.26
N ILE A 370 16.22 6.29 3.01
CA ILE A 370 16.57 6.93 1.74
C ILE A 370 17.34 5.91 0.92
N LYS A 371 16.88 5.68 -0.30
CA LYS A 371 17.53 4.83 -1.30
C LYS A 371 17.85 5.65 -2.54
N SER A 372 18.86 5.23 -3.28
CA SER A 372 19.16 5.72 -4.62
C SER A 372 19.14 4.58 -5.63
N VAL A 373 18.83 4.89 -6.88
CA VAL A 373 18.94 3.91 -7.96
C VAL A 373 20.42 3.76 -8.37
N ASN A 374 20.91 2.53 -8.33
CA ASN A 374 22.16 2.15 -8.98
C ASN A 374 21.86 1.85 -10.45
N THR A 375 22.14 2.80 -11.33
CA THR A 375 21.83 2.67 -12.76
C THR A 375 22.74 1.68 -13.51
N GLU A 376 23.88 1.30 -12.94
CA GLU A 376 24.76 0.29 -13.53
C GLU A 376 24.21 -1.12 -13.33
N THR A 377 23.77 -1.42 -12.11
CA THR A 377 23.29 -2.75 -11.72
C THR A 377 21.80 -2.93 -11.97
N GLY A 378 21.01 -1.84 -11.92
CA GLY A 378 19.56 -1.88 -11.87
C GLY A 378 19.10 -2.41 -10.52
N ALA A 379 19.45 -1.70 -9.44
CA ALA A 379 19.13 -2.06 -8.06
C ALA A 379 18.94 -0.80 -7.21
N TRP A 380 18.37 -0.98 -6.02
CA TRP A 380 18.33 0.07 -5.00
C TRP A 380 19.58 -0.03 -4.10
N ASP A 381 20.30 1.08 -3.95
CA ASP A 381 21.36 1.23 -2.96
C ASP A 381 20.81 1.98 -1.74
N PHE A 382 21.15 1.50 -0.54
CA PHE A 382 20.85 2.20 0.70
C PHE A 382 21.74 3.44 0.85
N VAL A 383 21.13 4.59 1.14
CA VAL A 383 21.86 5.84 1.39
C VAL A 383 21.93 6.12 2.88
N LYS A 384 20.81 6.28 3.55
CA LYS A 384 20.73 6.58 4.98
C LYS A 384 19.32 6.37 5.55
N VAL A 385 19.21 6.39 6.88
CA VAL A 385 17.94 6.61 7.57
C VAL A 385 17.80 8.10 7.83
N GLN A 386 16.67 8.68 7.45
CA GLN A 386 16.36 10.08 7.67
C GLN A 386 15.19 10.21 8.65
N LYS A 387 15.36 11.06 9.67
CA LYS A 387 14.26 11.47 10.57
C LYS A 387 13.72 12.82 10.15
N ALA A 388 12.46 13.08 10.44
CA ALA A 388 11.93 14.44 10.36
C ALA A 388 12.64 15.28 11.44
N SER A 389 13.22 16.41 11.04
CA SER A 389 13.95 17.36 11.88
C SER A 389 13.09 18.57 12.24
#